data_d7b3474dcccde57dc313464454fe05ed
#
_entry.id   d7b3474dcccde57dc313464454fe05ed
#
_cell.length_a   1.000
_cell.length_b   1.000
_cell.length_c   1.000
_cell.angle_alpha   90.00
_cell.angle_beta   90.00
_cell.angle_gamma   90.00
#
_symmetry.space_group_name_H-M   'P 1'
#
loop_
_entity.id
_entity.type
_entity.pdbx_description
1 polymer ?
#
loop_
_entity_poly.entity_id
_entity_poly.type
_entity_poly.pdbx_seq_one_letter_code
_entity_poly.pdbx_strand_id
1 'polypeptide(L)'
;IGAARDVIQNHLLQLMALTAMEEPVSFTAKDLTAEKTKVLSAVRLPKDLAANTARGQYAKGWQGSHEVVGYLEEKGIDPKSTTETYAAIRLDIDTRRWAGVPFYLRCGKRLGKRVTEIAVVFKRAPHLPFEQTAVRELGKNAIVIRVQPDEGVTMRFGAKVPGGSTMEVRDVNMDFSYGRSFTENSPEAYERLILDVLLGDPPLFPTCLLYTSPSPRDLSTS
;
A
#
# COMPACT_ATOMS: atom_id res chain seq x y z
N ILE A 1 18.61 4.03 -8.50
CA ILE A 1 17.74 2.93 -8.06
C ILE A 1 16.32 3.27 -8.48
N GLY A 2 15.62 2.31 -9.14
CA GLY A 2 14.26 2.50 -9.63
C GLY A 2 13.20 2.28 -8.55
N ALA A 3 11.96 2.71 -8.82
CA ALA A 3 10.82 2.63 -7.91
C ALA A 3 10.53 1.19 -7.43
N ALA A 4 10.72 0.19 -8.27
CA ALA A 4 10.50 -1.20 -7.91
C ALA A 4 11.47 -1.67 -6.80
N ARG A 5 12.76 -1.40 -6.95
CA ARG A 5 13.78 -1.86 -6.00
C ARG A 5 13.81 -1.00 -4.73
N ASP A 6 13.66 0.31 -4.87
CA ASP A 6 13.74 1.22 -3.74
C ASP A 6 12.47 1.19 -2.86
N VAL A 7 11.31 1.21 -3.46
CA VAL A 7 10.04 1.37 -2.74
C VAL A 7 9.28 0.05 -2.61
N ILE A 8 9.04 -0.70 -3.71
CA ILE A 8 8.24 -1.93 -3.62
C ILE A 8 8.99 -2.98 -2.81
N GLN A 9 10.22 -3.31 -3.18
CA GLN A 9 10.98 -4.39 -2.54
C GLN A 9 11.28 -4.10 -1.07
N ASN A 10 11.50 -2.87 -0.69
CA ASN A 10 11.83 -2.51 0.69
C ASN A 10 10.58 -2.10 1.48
N HIS A 11 10.00 -0.95 1.15
CA HIS A 11 8.95 -0.35 1.98
C HIS A 11 7.59 -1.04 1.84
N LEU A 12 7.13 -1.30 0.59
CA LEU A 12 5.79 -1.83 0.39
C LEU A 12 5.67 -3.30 0.75
N LEU A 13 6.72 -4.11 0.59
CA LEU A 13 6.70 -5.50 1.08
C LEU A 13 6.67 -5.56 2.60
N GLN A 14 7.31 -4.63 3.31
CA GLN A 14 7.19 -4.51 4.76
C GLN A 14 5.75 -4.16 5.18
N LEU A 15 5.14 -3.14 4.55
CA LEU A 15 3.75 -2.78 4.83
C LEU A 15 2.79 -3.93 4.53
N MET A 16 3.02 -4.65 3.44
CA MET A 16 2.23 -5.83 3.08
C MET A 16 2.40 -6.94 4.12
N ALA A 17 3.62 -7.22 4.57
CA ALA A 17 3.88 -8.24 5.58
C ALA A 17 3.20 -7.91 6.91
N LEU A 18 3.29 -6.66 7.37
CA LEU A 18 2.60 -6.18 8.57
C LEU A 18 1.07 -6.24 8.45
N THR A 19 0.53 -5.96 7.25
CA THR A 19 -0.92 -6.00 7.00
C THR A 19 -1.45 -7.43 6.96
N ALA A 20 -0.65 -8.35 6.45
CA ALA A 20 -1.07 -9.73 6.16
C ALA A 20 -0.67 -10.74 7.24
N MET A 21 0.19 -10.37 8.18
CA MET A 21 0.63 -11.27 9.26
C MET A 21 -0.51 -11.61 10.23
N GLU A 22 -0.38 -12.73 10.91
CA GLU A 22 -1.22 -13.05 12.06
C GLU A 22 -0.73 -12.28 13.30
N GLU A 23 -1.56 -12.27 14.33
CA GLU A 23 -1.22 -11.67 15.61
C GLU A 23 0.04 -12.36 16.19
N PRO A 24 1.12 -11.60 16.50
CA PRO A 24 2.30 -12.18 17.11
C PRO A 24 2.00 -12.54 18.58
N VAL A 25 2.70 -13.55 19.09
CA VAL A 25 2.54 -13.99 20.51
C VAL A 25 2.94 -12.87 21.48
N SER A 26 3.90 -12.04 21.08
CA SER A 26 4.28 -10.84 21.81
C SER A 26 4.83 -9.78 20.85
N PHE A 27 4.88 -8.52 21.28
CA PHE A 27 5.46 -7.42 20.49
C PHE A 27 6.99 -7.35 20.57
N THR A 28 7.67 -8.48 20.75
CA THR A 28 9.12 -8.55 20.63
C THR A 28 9.55 -8.56 19.16
N ALA A 29 10.77 -8.10 18.90
CA ALA A 29 11.37 -8.15 17.57
C ALA A 29 11.36 -9.56 16.97
N LYS A 30 11.61 -10.58 17.78
CA LYS A 30 11.61 -11.99 17.40
C LYS A 30 10.26 -12.45 16.87
N ASP A 31 9.19 -12.20 17.64
CA ASP A 31 7.85 -12.69 17.30
C ASP A 31 7.25 -11.92 16.11
N LEU A 32 7.44 -10.60 16.07
CA LEU A 32 7.07 -9.79 14.91
C LEU A 32 7.77 -10.23 13.63
N THR A 33 9.07 -10.50 13.71
CA THR A 33 9.86 -10.98 12.57
C THR A 33 9.41 -12.36 12.12
N ALA A 34 9.06 -13.25 13.06
CA ALA A 34 8.56 -14.58 12.73
C ALA A 34 7.26 -14.51 11.92
N GLU A 35 6.29 -13.69 12.33
CA GLU A 35 5.03 -13.54 11.61
C GLU A 35 5.21 -12.87 10.24
N LYS A 36 6.02 -11.81 10.14
CA LYS A 36 6.38 -11.20 8.85
C LYS A 36 7.02 -12.20 7.89
N THR A 37 7.94 -13.04 8.41
CA THR A 37 8.64 -14.07 7.62
C THR A 37 7.69 -15.11 7.06
N LYS A 38 6.70 -15.56 7.84
CA LYS A 38 5.65 -16.48 7.35
C LYS A 38 4.92 -15.90 6.14
N VAL A 39 4.50 -14.64 6.23
CA VAL A 39 3.84 -13.96 5.10
C VAL A 39 4.75 -13.91 3.89
N LEU A 40 5.97 -13.38 4.03
CA LEU A 40 6.91 -13.21 2.93
C LEU A 40 7.26 -14.55 2.24
N SER A 41 7.40 -15.62 3.01
CA SER A 41 7.65 -16.96 2.48
C SER A 41 6.46 -17.53 1.69
N ALA A 42 5.25 -17.06 1.98
CA ALA A 42 4.02 -17.46 1.30
C ALA A 42 3.67 -16.59 0.08
N VAL A 43 4.43 -15.52 -0.18
CA VAL A 43 4.21 -14.65 -1.34
C VAL A 43 4.47 -15.42 -2.63
N ARG A 44 3.59 -15.25 -3.61
CA ARG A 44 3.74 -15.81 -4.95
C ARG A 44 3.67 -14.72 -5.99
N LEU A 45 4.60 -14.79 -6.92
CA LEU A 45 4.57 -13.97 -8.12
C LEU A 45 3.51 -14.50 -9.08
N PRO A 46 2.83 -13.62 -9.82
CA PRO A 46 1.89 -14.06 -10.83
C PRO A 46 2.62 -14.81 -11.96
N LYS A 47 1.95 -15.83 -12.53
CA LYS A 47 2.51 -16.61 -13.64
C LYS A 47 2.79 -15.76 -14.88
N ASP A 48 1.88 -14.83 -15.17
CA ASP A 48 2.03 -13.85 -16.25
C ASP A 48 2.44 -12.50 -15.64
N LEU A 49 3.73 -12.20 -15.67
CA LEU A 49 4.27 -10.95 -15.16
C LEU A 49 3.83 -9.76 -16.01
N ALA A 50 3.74 -9.91 -17.33
CA ALA A 50 3.39 -8.82 -18.22
C ALA A 50 1.97 -8.30 -17.93
N ALA A 51 1.03 -9.20 -17.67
CA ALA A 51 -0.34 -8.83 -17.34
C ALA A 51 -0.53 -8.32 -15.90
N ASN A 52 0.42 -8.59 -15.00
CA ASN A 52 0.28 -8.30 -13.56
C ASN A 52 1.33 -7.34 -13.01
N THR A 53 2.12 -6.72 -13.88
CA THR A 53 3.08 -5.67 -13.51
C THR A 53 2.97 -4.48 -14.44
N ALA A 54 3.31 -3.31 -13.93
CA ALA A 54 3.44 -2.10 -14.75
C ALA A 54 4.68 -1.31 -14.29
N ARG A 55 5.43 -0.79 -15.25
CA ARG A 55 6.54 0.14 -15.00
C ARG A 55 6.42 1.32 -15.95
N GLY A 56 6.83 2.48 -15.49
CA GLY A 56 6.80 3.68 -16.32
C GLY A 56 7.68 4.80 -15.77
N GLN A 57 7.80 5.82 -16.58
CA GLN A 57 8.44 7.08 -16.20
C GLN A 57 7.40 8.19 -16.36
N TYR A 58 7.44 9.20 -15.48
CA TYR A 58 6.56 10.34 -15.67
C TYR A 58 7.01 11.16 -16.88
N ALA A 59 6.05 11.55 -17.68
CA ALA A 59 6.23 12.47 -18.80
C ALA A 59 6.03 13.93 -18.35
N LYS A 60 6.35 14.88 -19.23
CA LYS A 60 5.99 16.27 -19.06
C LYS A 60 4.47 16.41 -18.82
N GLY A 61 4.09 17.27 -17.88
CA GLY A 61 2.69 17.44 -17.51
C GLY A 61 2.49 18.53 -16.47
N TRP A 62 1.39 18.45 -15.73
CA TRP A 62 1.02 19.42 -14.70
C TRP A 62 0.89 18.74 -13.34
N GLN A 63 1.43 19.39 -12.32
CA GLN A 63 1.25 19.01 -10.92
C GLN A 63 0.61 20.18 -10.18
N GLY A 64 -0.69 20.09 -9.94
CA GLY A 64 -1.47 21.24 -9.51
C GLY A 64 -1.50 22.31 -10.60
N SER A 65 -1.05 23.53 -10.28
CA SER A 65 -0.97 24.67 -11.19
C SER A 65 0.41 24.83 -11.86
N HIS A 66 1.38 23.95 -11.59
CA HIS A 66 2.74 24.08 -12.09
C HIS A 66 3.02 23.08 -13.19
N GLU A 67 3.61 23.55 -14.30
CA GLU A 67 4.15 22.68 -15.33
C GLU A 67 5.39 21.98 -14.81
N VAL A 68 5.52 20.69 -15.10
CA VAL A 68 6.65 19.86 -14.69
C VAL A 68 7.22 19.13 -15.90
N VAL A 69 8.55 19.08 -15.95
CA VAL A 69 9.28 18.38 -17.02
C VAL A 69 9.15 16.87 -16.85
N GLY A 70 9.36 16.12 -17.93
CA GLY A 70 9.43 14.67 -17.90
C GLY A 70 10.72 14.18 -17.22
N TYR A 71 10.72 12.92 -16.77
CA TYR A 71 11.87 12.34 -16.07
C TYR A 71 13.18 12.44 -16.85
N LEU A 72 13.14 12.16 -18.15
CA LEU A 72 14.34 12.21 -19.00
C LEU A 72 14.82 13.64 -19.31
N GLU A 73 14.01 14.64 -19.00
CA GLU A 73 14.32 16.07 -19.15
C GLU A 73 14.84 16.70 -17.86
N GLU A 74 14.85 15.95 -16.74
CA GLU A 74 15.35 16.41 -15.45
C GLU A 74 16.86 16.62 -15.49
N LYS A 75 17.32 17.68 -14.84
CA LYS A 75 18.76 17.98 -14.74
C LYS A 75 19.52 16.84 -14.06
N GLY A 76 20.54 16.32 -14.73
CA GLY A 76 21.40 15.26 -14.22
C GLY A 76 20.88 13.84 -14.49
N ILE A 77 19.81 13.68 -15.25
CA ILE A 77 19.33 12.38 -15.72
C ILE A 77 19.90 12.11 -17.13
N ASP A 78 20.38 10.88 -17.33
CA ASP A 78 20.74 10.41 -18.66
C ASP A 78 19.48 10.31 -19.52
N PRO A 79 19.40 11.00 -20.70
CA PRO A 79 18.25 10.95 -21.60
C PRO A 79 17.89 9.54 -22.09
N LYS A 80 18.82 8.57 -21.97
CA LYS A 80 18.61 7.15 -22.30
C LYS A 80 18.27 6.30 -21.09
N SER A 81 18.07 6.90 -19.91
CA SER A 81 17.78 6.17 -18.70
C SER A 81 16.48 5.35 -18.82
N THR A 82 16.56 4.08 -18.50
CA THR A 82 15.40 3.15 -18.42
C THR A 82 14.91 2.96 -16.99
N THR A 83 15.43 3.74 -16.03
CA THR A 83 15.04 3.64 -14.61
C THR A 83 13.58 4.05 -14.45
N GLU A 84 12.77 3.17 -13.92
CA GLU A 84 11.36 3.43 -13.69
C GLU A 84 11.14 4.38 -12.51
N THR A 85 10.22 5.33 -12.68
CA THR A 85 9.74 6.24 -11.64
C THR A 85 8.36 5.85 -11.11
N TYR A 86 7.71 4.88 -11.76
CA TYR A 86 6.47 4.24 -11.35
C TYR A 86 6.63 2.73 -11.48
N ALA A 87 6.14 2.02 -10.49
CA ALA A 87 6.04 0.58 -10.53
C ALA A 87 4.77 0.10 -9.84
N ALA A 88 4.17 -0.95 -10.38
CA ALA A 88 3.04 -1.65 -9.78
C ALA A 88 3.19 -3.15 -10.00
N ILE A 89 2.76 -3.94 -9.02
CA ILE A 89 2.75 -5.40 -9.09
C ILE A 89 1.53 -5.95 -8.34
N ARG A 90 0.93 -6.99 -8.88
CA ARG A 90 0.00 -7.85 -8.18
C ARG A 90 0.76 -9.04 -7.60
N LEU A 91 0.49 -9.35 -6.33
CA LEU A 91 1.02 -10.52 -5.62
C LEU A 91 -0.13 -11.33 -5.04
N ASP A 92 0.09 -12.60 -4.86
CA ASP A 92 -0.82 -13.50 -4.14
C ASP A 92 -0.09 -14.06 -2.90
N ILE A 93 -0.81 -14.35 -1.82
CA ILE A 93 -0.26 -14.92 -0.58
C ILE A 93 -0.91 -16.28 -0.35
N ASP A 94 -0.12 -17.34 -0.44
CA ASP A 94 -0.55 -18.72 -0.29
C ASP A 94 -0.70 -19.11 1.19
N THR A 95 -1.65 -18.48 1.86
CA THR A 95 -2.10 -18.85 3.21
C THR A 95 -3.59 -19.07 3.20
N ARG A 96 -4.09 -19.83 4.19
CA ARG A 96 -5.54 -20.09 4.32
C ARG A 96 -6.36 -18.79 4.41
N ARG A 97 -5.84 -17.76 5.08
CA ARG A 97 -6.51 -16.46 5.23
C ARG A 97 -6.60 -15.70 3.92
N TRP A 98 -5.51 -15.69 3.15
CA TRP A 98 -5.35 -14.81 2.00
C TRP A 98 -5.52 -15.49 0.65
N ALA A 99 -5.78 -16.81 0.62
CA ALA A 99 -6.01 -17.54 -0.62
C ALA A 99 -7.10 -16.87 -1.46
N GLY A 100 -6.75 -16.51 -2.71
CA GLY A 100 -7.64 -15.84 -3.65
C GLY A 100 -7.87 -14.33 -3.39
N VAL A 101 -7.13 -13.72 -2.47
CA VAL A 101 -7.13 -12.27 -2.24
C VAL A 101 -5.90 -11.65 -2.91
N PRO A 102 -6.07 -10.84 -3.96
CA PRO A 102 -4.95 -10.19 -4.62
C PRO A 102 -4.41 -9.02 -3.80
N PHE A 103 -3.09 -8.88 -3.74
CA PHE A 103 -2.39 -7.75 -3.16
C PHE A 103 -1.79 -6.91 -4.29
N TYR A 104 -2.20 -5.65 -4.39
CA TYR A 104 -1.69 -4.70 -5.38
C TYR A 104 -0.75 -3.73 -4.70
N LEU A 105 0.53 -3.79 -5.03
CA LEU A 105 1.53 -2.83 -4.58
C LEU A 105 1.82 -1.86 -5.71
N ARG A 106 1.80 -0.57 -5.42
CA ARG A 106 2.13 0.47 -6.40
C ARG A 106 2.83 1.65 -5.75
N CYS A 107 3.78 2.20 -6.45
CA CYS A 107 4.45 3.43 -6.05
C CYS A 107 4.82 4.26 -7.28
N GLY A 108 5.00 5.55 -7.10
CA GLY A 108 5.42 6.42 -8.20
C GLY A 108 5.76 7.81 -7.73
N LYS A 109 6.65 8.46 -8.46
CA LYS A 109 6.95 9.88 -8.32
C LYS A 109 5.95 10.70 -9.13
N ARG A 110 5.70 11.93 -8.69
CA ARG A 110 4.81 12.90 -9.36
C ARG A 110 3.38 12.37 -9.59
N LEU A 111 2.89 11.53 -8.68
CA LEU A 111 1.48 11.14 -8.63
C LEU A 111 0.63 12.31 -8.11
N GLY A 112 -0.68 12.27 -8.34
CA GLY A 112 -1.62 13.33 -7.98
C GLY A 112 -1.68 13.67 -6.49
N LYS A 113 -1.26 12.73 -5.61
CA LYS A 113 -1.16 12.95 -4.16
C LYS A 113 0.11 12.31 -3.62
N ARG A 114 0.77 12.99 -2.67
CA ARG A 114 1.85 12.42 -1.88
C ARG A 114 1.25 11.74 -0.66
N VAL A 115 1.04 10.44 -0.75
CA VAL A 115 0.38 9.64 0.29
C VAL A 115 0.95 8.23 0.32
N THR A 116 1.05 7.67 1.52
CA THR A 116 1.26 6.24 1.74
C THR A 116 0.04 5.70 2.46
N GLU A 117 -0.65 4.76 1.84
CA GLU A 117 -1.89 4.21 2.38
C GLU A 117 -2.04 2.72 2.08
N ILE A 118 -2.79 2.03 2.92
CA ILE A 118 -3.20 0.64 2.75
C ILE A 118 -4.71 0.63 2.59
N ALA A 119 -5.22 0.19 1.44
CA ALA A 119 -6.64 0.10 1.18
C ALA A 119 -7.11 -1.35 1.18
N VAL A 120 -7.93 -1.73 2.15
CA VAL A 120 -8.62 -3.02 2.19
C VAL A 120 -10.01 -2.82 1.59
N VAL A 121 -10.22 -3.36 0.38
CA VAL A 121 -11.47 -3.23 -0.36
C VAL A 121 -12.25 -4.52 -0.24
N PHE A 122 -13.44 -4.45 0.39
CA PHE A 122 -14.29 -5.61 0.61
C PHE A 122 -15.01 -6.05 -0.67
N LYS A 123 -15.34 -7.33 -0.75
CA LYS A 123 -16.22 -7.84 -1.80
C LYS A 123 -17.62 -7.22 -1.64
N ARG A 124 -18.32 -7.02 -2.75
CA ARG A 124 -19.74 -6.64 -2.68
C ARG A 124 -20.54 -7.75 -2.01
N ALA A 125 -21.56 -7.38 -1.27
CA ALA A 125 -22.55 -8.34 -0.78
C ALA A 125 -23.15 -9.10 -1.97
N PRO A 126 -23.29 -10.43 -1.89
CA PRO A 126 -23.84 -11.24 -3.00
C PRO A 126 -25.30 -10.91 -3.30
N HIS A 127 -26.02 -10.42 -2.31
CA HIS A 127 -27.41 -9.99 -2.41
C HIS A 127 -27.63 -8.74 -1.54
N LEU A 128 -28.37 -7.79 -2.07
CA LEU A 128 -28.85 -6.62 -1.34
C LEU A 128 -30.39 -6.59 -1.50
N PRO A 129 -31.16 -6.46 -0.41
CA PRO A 129 -32.63 -6.45 -0.44
C PRO A 129 -33.19 -5.10 -0.92
N PHE A 130 -32.39 -4.31 -1.65
CA PHE A 130 -32.76 -2.98 -2.14
C PHE A 130 -32.92 -3.01 -3.64
N GLU A 131 -33.77 -2.14 -4.19
CA GLU A 131 -33.90 -1.98 -5.64
C GLU A 131 -32.57 -1.59 -6.28
N GLN A 132 -32.31 -2.10 -7.46
CA GLN A 132 -31.03 -1.90 -8.18
C GLN A 132 -30.73 -0.40 -8.43
N THR A 133 -31.75 0.43 -8.55
CA THR A 133 -31.62 1.88 -8.70
C THR A 133 -31.05 2.56 -7.48
N ALA A 134 -31.39 2.08 -6.28
CA ALA A 134 -30.88 2.64 -5.02
C ALA A 134 -29.41 2.28 -4.75
N VAL A 135 -28.86 1.29 -5.45
CA VAL A 135 -27.56 0.67 -5.18
C VAL A 135 -26.56 0.88 -6.32
N ARG A 136 -27.00 1.40 -7.46
CA ARG A 136 -26.21 1.45 -8.72
C ARG A 136 -24.93 2.29 -8.59
N GLU A 137 -24.89 3.27 -7.71
CA GLU A 137 -23.76 4.18 -7.49
C GLU A 137 -22.91 3.85 -6.26
N LEU A 138 -23.30 2.85 -5.48
CA LEU A 138 -22.55 2.48 -4.28
C LEU A 138 -21.19 1.89 -4.62
N GLY A 139 -20.16 2.48 -4.05
CA GLY A 139 -18.82 1.93 -4.03
C GLY A 139 -18.76 0.63 -3.22
N LYS A 140 -17.63 -0.05 -3.30
CA LYS A 140 -17.33 -1.16 -2.37
C LYS A 140 -17.00 -0.58 -1.00
N ASN A 141 -17.43 -1.26 0.05
CA ASN A 141 -16.95 -0.93 1.39
C ASN A 141 -15.42 -1.05 1.42
N ALA A 142 -14.78 -0.15 2.14
CA ALA A 142 -13.33 -0.14 2.23
C ALA A 142 -12.85 0.40 3.58
N ILE A 143 -11.72 -0.10 4.04
CA ILE A 143 -10.93 0.49 5.12
C ILE A 143 -9.65 1.00 4.48
N VAL A 144 -9.35 2.28 4.69
CA VAL A 144 -8.12 2.92 4.23
C VAL A 144 -7.31 3.36 5.45
N ILE A 145 -6.16 2.74 5.63
CA ILE A 145 -5.19 3.09 6.68
C ILE A 145 -4.19 4.05 6.05
N ARG A 146 -4.20 5.29 6.49
CA ARG A 146 -3.23 6.31 6.07
C ARG A 146 -2.00 6.22 6.97
N VAL A 147 -0.83 6.04 6.35
CA VAL A 147 0.46 5.96 7.03
C VAL A 147 1.16 7.32 7.01
N GLN A 148 1.07 8.05 5.88
CA GLN A 148 1.65 9.39 5.68
C GLN A 148 0.82 10.17 4.65
N PRO A 149 0.74 11.53 4.75
CA PRO A 149 1.30 12.42 5.77
C PRO A 149 0.44 12.51 7.03
N ASP A 150 -0.87 12.27 6.92
CA ASP A 150 -1.83 12.40 8.01
C ASP A 150 -2.27 11.00 8.46
N GLU A 151 -1.67 10.49 9.52
CA GLU A 151 -1.95 9.17 10.06
C GLU A 151 -3.41 9.03 10.48
N GLY A 152 -4.04 7.93 10.10
CA GLY A 152 -5.43 7.71 10.46
C GLY A 152 -6.08 6.55 9.72
N VAL A 153 -7.36 6.37 9.97
CA VAL A 153 -8.18 5.33 9.34
C VAL A 153 -9.47 5.94 8.82
N THR A 154 -9.80 5.65 7.58
CA THR A 154 -11.09 5.98 6.96
C THR A 154 -11.85 4.70 6.67
N MET A 155 -13.06 4.58 7.16
CA MET A 155 -13.99 3.52 6.78
C MET A 155 -15.04 4.09 5.82
N ARG A 156 -15.16 3.49 4.62
CA ARG A 156 -16.20 3.81 3.66
C ARG A 156 -17.24 2.69 3.63
N PHE A 157 -18.52 3.06 3.76
CA PHE A 157 -19.64 2.12 3.71
C PHE A 157 -20.92 2.81 3.25
N GLY A 158 -21.89 2.01 2.78
CA GLY A 158 -23.21 2.51 2.43
C GLY A 158 -24.06 2.74 3.66
N ALA A 159 -24.70 3.92 3.76
CA ALA A 159 -25.67 4.24 4.81
C ALA A 159 -26.98 4.72 4.20
N LYS A 160 -28.10 4.43 4.90
CA LYS A 160 -29.43 4.92 4.51
C LYS A 160 -29.50 6.43 4.62
N VAL A 161 -30.02 7.07 3.59
CA VAL A 161 -30.33 8.51 3.62
C VAL A 161 -31.54 8.75 4.51
N PRO A 162 -31.47 9.62 5.53
CA PRO A 162 -32.61 9.91 6.40
C PRO A 162 -33.67 10.74 5.67
N GLY A 163 -34.95 10.57 6.05
CA GLY A 163 -36.07 11.45 5.65
C GLY A 163 -36.73 11.17 4.30
N GLY A 164 -36.27 10.20 3.52
CA GLY A 164 -36.88 9.82 2.24
C GLY A 164 -38.07 8.88 2.39
N SER A 165 -39.07 8.97 1.48
CA SER A 165 -40.15 8.01 1.34
C SER A 165 -39.71 6.70 0.70
N THR A 166 -38.58 6.71 0.00
CA THR A 166 -37.97 5.55 -0.64
C THR A 166 -36.65 5.20 0.04
N MET A 167 -36.25 3.93 -0.03
CA MET A 167 -34.95 3.48 0.48
C MET A 167 -33.86 3.97 -0.47
N GLU A 168 -33.10 4.95 -0.02
CA GLU A 168 -31.90 5.44 -0.70
C GLU A 168 -30.68 5.17 0.19
N VAL A 169 -29.60 4.66 -0.44
CA VAL A 169 -28.32 4.37 0.25
C VAL A 169 -27.22 5.15 -0.44
N ARG A 170 -26.39 5.84 0.33
CA ARG A 170 -25.21 6.58 -0.16
C ARG A 170 -23.94 6.15 0.54
N ASP A 171 -22.82 6.30 -0.16
CA ASP A 171 -21.50 6.12 0.44
C ASP A 171 -21.24 7.21 1.48
N VAL A 172 -20.86 6.79 2.67
CA VAL A 172 -20.43 7.68 3.77
C VAL A 172 -19.05 7.26 4.24
N ASN A 173 -18.33 8.21 4.83
CA ASN A 173 -17.02 7.99 5.43
C ASN A 173 -17.08 8.22 6.92
N MET A 174 -16.42 7.36 7.68
CA MET A 174 -16.07 7.55 9.07
C MET A 174 -14.56 7.72 9.14
N ASP A 175 -14.10 8.86 9.63
CA ASP A 175 -12.68 9.21 9.68
C ASP A 175 -12.17 9.28 11.11
N PHE A 176 -11.07 8.57 11.37
CA PHE A 176 -10.25 8.71 12.54
C PHE A 176 -8.90 9.32 12.13
N SER A 177 -8.43 10.30 12.88
CA SER A 177 -7.12 10.94 12.65
C SER A 177 -6.34 10.99 13.95
N TYR A 178 -5.10 10.49 13.92
CA TYR A 178 -4.21 10.52 15.09
C TYR A 178 -3.91 11.94 15.55
N GLY A 179 -3.57 12.86 14.65
CA GLY A 179 -3.27 14.24 14.99
C GLY A 179 -4.43 15.03 15.61
N ARG A 180 -5.68 14.58 15.45
CA ARG A 180 -6.84 15.16 16.15
C ARG A 180 -7.13 14.52 17.49
N SER A 181 -6.74 13.26 17.65
CA SER A 181 -7.06 12.45 18.85
C SER A 181 -5.96 12.49 19.89
N PHE A 182 -4.71 12.67 19.44
CA PHE A 182 -3.53 12.71 20.28
C PHE A 182 -2.75 14.00 20.02
N THR A 183 -2.43 14.74 21.09
CA THR A 183 -1.67 16.00 21.03
C THR A 183 -0.17 15.78 21.15
N GLU A 184 0.26 14.54 21.34
CA GLU A 184 1.66 14.17 21.51
C GLU A 184 2.38 14.19 20.16
N ASN A 185 3.54 14.85 20.11
CA ASN A 185 4.41 14.81 18.95
C ASN A 185 5.05 13.41 18.85
N SER A 186 4.78 12.73 17.75
CA SER A 186 5.52 11.50 17.44
C SER A 186 6.99 11.84 17.16
N PRO A 187 7.97 11.14 17.78
CA PRO A 187 9.37 11.36 17.48
C PRO A 187 9.65 11.11 16.00
N GLU A 188 10.64 11.80 15.45
CA GLU A 188 11.02 11.57 14.06
C GLU A 188 11.45 10.12 13.84
N ALA A 189 11.12 9.57 12.67
CA ALA A 189 11.36 8.16 12.35
C ALA A 189 12.85 7.77 12.51
N TYR A 190 13.78 8.67 12.18
CA TYR A 190 15.22 8.44 12.34
C TYR A 190 15.67 8.40 13.79
N GLU A 191 15.11 9.21 14.67
CA GLU A 191 15.41 9.16 16.10
C GLU A 191 15.06 7.78 16.68
N ARG A 192 13.89 7.27 16.31
CA ARG A 192 13.46 5.93 16.74
C ARG A 192 14.37 4.84 16.20
N LEU A 193 14.72 4.88 14.90
CA LEU A 193 15.60 3.88 14.29
C LEU A 193 16.99 3.89 14.91
N ILE A 194 17.57 5.06 15.20
CA ILE A 194 18.87 5.18 15.85
C ILE A 194 18.81 4.59 17.26
N LEU A 195 17.76 4.89 18.01
CA LEU A 195 17.55 4.33 19.35
C LEU A 195 17.45 2.80 19.30
N ASP A 196 16.66 2.25 18.38
CA ASP A 196 16.49 0.81 18.21
C ASP A 196 17.84 0.13 17.89
N VAL A 197 18.71 0.77 17.07
CA VAL A 197 20.08 0.27 16.82
C VAL A 197 20.92 0.28 18.11
N LEU A 198 20.87 1.36 18.88
CA LEU A 198 21.65 1.49 20.11
C LEU A 198 21.21 0.48 21.18
N LEU A 199 19.92 0.18 21.25
CA LEU A 199 19.33 -0.80 22.16
C LEU A 199 19.48 -2.25 21.67
N GLY A 200 19.88 -2.46 20.42
CA GLY A 200 19.92 -3.79 19.80
C GLY A 200 18.53 -4.40 19.59
N ASP A 201 17.49 -3.58 19.47
CA ASP A 201 16.11 -4.01 19.25
C ASP A 201 15.68 -3.81 17.79
N PRO A 202 15.73 -4.86 16.93
CA PRO A 202 15.54 -4.74 15.48
C PRO A 202 14.10 -4.92 14.95
N PRO A 203 12.98 -4.64 15.66
CA PRO A 203 11.63 -4.97 15.17
C PRO A 203 11.26 -4.25 13.87
N LEU A 204 11.84 -3.06 13.64
CA LEU A 204 11.56 -2.24 12.46
C LEU A 204 12.52 -2.51 11.30
N PHE A 205 13.59 -3.26 11.51
CA PHE A 205 14.57 -3.53 10.47
C PHE A 205 14.12 -4.67 9.54
N PRO A 206 14.41 -4.55 8.24
CA PRO A 206 14.13 -5.61 7.28
C PRO A 206 15.02 -6.82 7.51
N THR A 207 14.47 -8.01 7.29
CA THR A 207 15.22 -9.28 7.40
C THR A 207 15.90 -9.63 6.08
N CYS A 208 16.87 -10.57 6.13
CA CYS A 208 17.56 -11.07 4.93
C CYS A 208 16.57 -11.60 3.86
N LEU A 209 15.43 -12.14 4.25
CA LEU A 209 14.42 -12.64 3.32
C LEU A 209 13.88 -11.52 2.39
N LEU A 210 13.79 -10.28 2.85
CA LEU A 210 13.41 -9.15 2.01
C LEU A 210 14.50 -8.77 1.01
N TYR A 211 15.76 -8.87 1.40
CA TYR A 211 16.87 -8.55 0.50
C TYR A 211 17.14 -9.65 -0.54
N THR A 212 16.88 -10.90 -0.19
CA THR A 212 17.10 -12.05 -1.07
C THR A 212 15.87 -12.45 -1.86
N SER A 213 14.72 -11.83 -1.61
CA SER A 213 13.52 -12.07 -2.41
C SER A 213 13.79 -11.65 -3.87
N PRO A 214 13.44 -12.47 -4.87
CA PRO A 214 13.74 -12.18 -6.26
C PRO A 214 13.09 -10.85 -6.67
N SER A 215 13.94 -9.91 -7.11
CA SER A 215 13.48 -8.64 -7.66
C SER A 215 12.76 -8.89 -9.00
N PRO A 216 11.76 -8.10 -9.36
CA PRO A 216 11.17 -8.14 -10.70
C PRO A 216 12.19 -8.03 -11.85
N ARG A 217 13.39 -7.49 -11.59
CA ARG A 217 14.51 -7.47 -12.56
C ARG A 217 15.22 -8.80 -12.67
N ASP A 218 15.34 -9.56 -11.60
CA ASP A 218 16.02 -10.84 -11.60
C ASP A 218 15.23 -11.90 -12.37
N LEU A 219 13.93 -11.67 -12.58
CA LEU A 219 13.04 -12.51 -13.36
C LEU A 219 13.00 -12.15 -14.86
N SER A 220 13.59 -11.03 -15.25
CA SER A 220 13.62 -10.57 -16.66
C SER A 220 14.86 -11.02 -17.43
N THR A 221 15.76 -11.77 -16.81
CA THR A 221 17.01 -12.29 -17.39
C THR A 221 17.00 -13.79 -17.62
N SER A 222 15.87 -14.47 -17.43
CA SER A 222 15.67 -15.90 -17.74
C SER A 222 14.70 -16.10 -18.88
#